data_75efe08057d207f28d897f158d5b6517
#
_entry.id   75efe08057d207f28d897f158d5b6517
#
_cell.length_a   1.000
_cell.length_b   1.000
_cell.length_c   1.000
_cell.angle_alpha   90.00
_cell.angle_beta   90.00
_cell.angle_gamma   90.00
#
_symmetry.space_group_name_H-M   'P 1'
#
loop_
_entity.id
_entity.type
_entity.pdbx_description
1 polymer ?
#
loop_
_entity_poly.entity_id
_entity_poly.type
_entity_poly.pdbx_seq_one_letter_code
_entity_poly.pdbx_strand_id
1 'polypeptide(L)'
;MFEYAPAPESRAIVDIKPSYGLFVNGEFVDGTGTSFKTVNPATEEVLAEVAEASEADVDEAVKAARRAYTRVWSRMSGAERAKYLYRIARIIQERGRELAVLESIDNGKPIKESRDVDVPIVAAHFFYYAGWADKLKYSGYGETPLGVAGQVIPLNFPLLMLAW
;
A
#
# COMPACT_ATOMS: atom_id res chain seq x y z
N MET A 1 11.25 41.54 1.70
CA MET A 1 10.55 40.37 1.07
C MET A 1 10.92 39.17 1.94
N PHE A 2 9.95 38.49 2.53
CA PHE A 2 10.25 37.29 3.31
C PHE A 2 10.51 36.14 2.34
N GLU A 3 11.71 35.60 2.31
CA GLU A 3 11.99 34.33 1.66
C GLU A 3 11.49 33.21 2.57
N TYR A 4 10.49 32.48 2.13
CA TYR A 4 10.10 31.26 2.82
C TYR A 4 11.15 30.19 2.53
N ALA A 5 11.60 29.51 3.59
CA ALA A 5 12.41 28.32 3.42
C ALA A 5 11.67 27.32 2.51
N PRO A 6 12.36 26.66 1.57
CA PRO A 6 11.72 25.63 0.76
C PRO A 6 11.08 24.57 1.66
N ALA A 7 9.97 24.00 1.20
CA ALA A 7 9.33 22.92 1.93
C ALA A 7 10.35 21.84 2.28
N PRO A 8 10.28 21.23 3.47
CA PRO A 8 11.26 20.24 3.90
C PRO A 8 11.31 18.98 3.02
N GLU A 9 10.28 18.79 2.18
CA GLU A 9 10.19 17.69 1.23
C GLU A 9 10.15 18.22 -0.21
N SER A 10 10.87 17.54 -1.09
CA SER A 10 10.89 17.88 -2.52
C SER A 10 10.11 16.87 -3.32
N ARG A 11 9.29 17.35 -4.29
CA ARG A 11 8.60 16.51 -5.28
C ARG A 11 9.59 15.62 -6.07
N ALA A 12 10.82 16.07 -6.25
CA ALA A 12 11.86 15.34 -6.97
C ALA A 12 12.27 14.01 -6.34
N ILE A 13 11.85 13.72 -5.10
CA ILE A 13 12.09 12.42 -4.46
C ILE A 13 11.20 11.31 -5.05
N VAL A 14 10.11 11.66 -5.72
CA VAL A 14 9.16 10.69 -6.28
C VAL A 14 9.35 10.58 -7.78
N ASP A 15 9.57 9.35 -8.24
CA ASP A 15 9.58 9.00 -9.67
C ASP A 15 8.21 8.45 -10.07
N ILE A 16 7.36 9.31 -10.64
CA ILE A 16 6.03 8.93 -11.12
C ILE A 16 6.13 8.53 -12.58
N LYS A 17 5.79 7.27 -12.86
CA LYS A 17 5.73 6.75 -14.25
C LYS A 17 4.51 7.31 -14.98
N PRO A 18 4.57 7.41 -16.32
CA PRO A 18 3.43 7.88 -17.10
C PRO A 18 2.18 7.02 -16.97
N SER A 19 2.35 5.73 -16.70
CA SER A 19 1.25 4.79 -16.54
C SER A 19 1.54 3.70 -15.52
N TYR A 20 0.47 3.18 -14.92
CA TYR A 20 0.50 2.06 -13.98
C TYR A 20 -0.56 1.04 -14.37
N GLY A 21 -0.14 -0.23 -14.49
CA GLY A 21 -1.00 -1.39 -14.65
C GLY A 21 -1.50 -1.94 -13.32
N LEU A 22 -2.09 -3.11 -13.36
CA LEU A 22 -2.49 -3.88 -12.19
C LEU A 22 -1.30 -4.67 -11.64
N PHE A 23 -1.28 -4.94 -10.34
CA PHE A 23 -0.29 -5.82 -9.73
C PHE A 23 -0.96 -7.13 -9.30
N VAL A 24 -0.73 -8.19 -10.04
CA VAL A 24 -1.37 -9.49 -9.80
C VAL A 24 -0.32 -10.60 -9.78
N ASN A 25 -0.40 -11.48 -8.81
CA ASN A 25 0.48 -12.65 -8.67
C ASN A 25 1.99 -12.32 -8.62
N GLY A 26 2.34 -11.15 -8.11
CA GLY A 26 3.73 -10.69 -7.97
C GLY A 26 4.30 -9.96 -9.19
N GLU A 27 3.49 -9.70 -10.21
CA GLU A 27 3.89 -9.05 -11.45
C GLU A 27 2.98 -7.89 -11.81
N PHE A 28 3.52 -6.89 -12.50
CA PHE A 28 2.71 -5.85 -13.14
C PHE A 28 2.18 -6.35 -14.48
N VAL A 29 0.86 -6.23 -14.66
CA VAL A 29 0.15 -6.64 -15.87
C VAL A 29 -0.71 -5.47 -16.37
N ASP A 30 -0.90 -5.41 -17.67
CA ASP A 30 -1.88 -4.51 -18.26
C ASP A 30 -3.29 -5.01 -17.90
N GLY A 31 -4.16 -4.12 -17.44
CA GLY A 31 -5.56 -4.48 -17.21
C GLY A 31 -6.31 -4.69 -18.52
N THR A 32 -7.43 -5.40 -18.45
CA THR A 32 -8.36 -5.58 -19.59
C THR A 32 -9.53 -4.59 -19.56
N GLY A 33 -9.62 -3.79 -18.50
CA GLY A 33 -10.59 -2.70 -18.34
C GLY A 33 -10.17 -1.42 -19.03
N THR A 34 -10.75 -0.32 -18.58
CA THR A 34 -10.41 1.04 -19.02
C THR A 34 -9.22 1.59 -18.23
N SER A 35 -8.90 2.85 -18.42
CA SER A 35 -7.94 3.57 -17.60
C SER A 35 -8.53 4.91 -17.16
N PHE A 36 -8.00 5.47 -16.09
CA PHE A 36 -8.31 6.81 -15.63
C PHE A 36 -7.03 7.60 -15.33
N LYS A 37 -7.15 8.92 -15.41
CA LYS A 37 -6.04 9.81 -15.06
C LYS A 37 -6.13 10.19 -13.60
N THR A 38 -5.01 10.03 -12.88
CA THR A 38 -4.87 10.66 -11.56
C THR A 38 -4.31 12.07 -11.74
N VAL A 39 -4.80 13.00 -10.94
CA VAL A 39 -4.54 14.45 -11.08
C VAL A 39 -4.12 14.99 -9.72
N ASN A 40 -3.06 15.79 -9.69
CA ASN A 40 -2.69 16.54 -8.51
C ASN A 40 -3.77 17.62 -8.24
N PRO A 41 -4.52 17.53 -7.13
CA PRO A 41 -5.61 18.45 -6.87
C PRO A 41 -5.16 19.89 -6.58
N ALA A 42 -3.88 20.10 -6.25
CA ALA A 42 -3.35 21.43 -5.99
C ALA A 42 -2.92 22.19 -7.26
N THR A 43 -2.53 21.47 -8.31
CA THR A 43 -2.02 22.06 -9.56
C THR A 43 -2.85 21.72 -10.78
N GLU A 44 -3.79 20.80 -10.67
CA GLU A 44 -4.61 20.22 -11.76
C GLU A 44 -3.78 19.52 -12.85
N GLU A 45 -2.51 19.27 -12.60
CA GLU A 45 -1.65 18.51 -13.51
C GLU A 45 -1.96 17.01 -13.45
N VAL A 46 -2.01 16.37 -14.60
CA VAL A 46 -2.11 14.92 -14.70
C VAL A 46 -0.80 14.30 -14.20
N LEU A 47 -0.90 13.40 -13.22
CA LEU A 47 0.24 12.71 -12.65
C LEU A 47 0.58 11.43 -13.43
N ALA A 48 -0.42 10.61 -13.70
CA ALA A 48 -0.27 9.34 -14.39
C ALA A 48 -1.62 8.86 -14.95
N GLU A 49 -1.56 7.85 -15.80
CA GLU A 49 -2.70 7.05 -16.22
C GLU A 49 -2.69 5.71 -15.48
N VAL A 50 -3.80 5.32 -14.86
CA VAL A 50 -3.91 4.11 -14.04
C VAL A 50 -4.94 3.17 -14.64
N ALA A 51 -4.58 1.90 -14.80
CA ALA A 51 -5.50 0.89 -15.30
C ALA A 51 -6.66 0.66 -14.32
N GLU A 52 -7.87 0.63 -14.84
CA GLU A 52 -9.07 0.20 -14.11
C GLU A 52 -9.28 -1.28 -14.34
N ALA A 53 -9.37 -2.06 -13.26
CA ALA A 53 -9.56 -3.49 -13.38
C ALA A 53 -10.95 -3.84 -13.88
N SER A 54 -11.05 -4.72 -14.87
CA SER A 54 -12.31 -5.35 -15.25
C SER A 54 -12.72 -6.42 -14.24
N GLU A 55 -13.96 -6.91 -14.34
CA GLU A 55 -14.44 -8.05 -13.54
C GLU A 55 -13.54 -9.29 -13.72
N ALA A 56 -13.08 -9.55 -14.94
CA ALA A 56 -12.17 -10.65 -15.25
C ALA A 56 -10.80 -10.49 -14.58
N ASP A 57 -10.26 -9.28 -14.53
CA ASP A 57 -9.00 -8.97 -13.85
C ASP A 57 -9.10 -9.21 -12.34
N VAL A 58 -10.21 -8.78 -11.73
CA VAL A 58 -10.49 -9.02 -10.30
C VAL A 58 -10.59 -10.51 -10.02
N ASP A 59 -11.28 -11.27 -10.86
CA ASP A 59 -11.38 -12.72 -10.75
C ASP A 59 -10.00 -13.40 -10.80
N GLU A 60 -9.13 -13.00 -11.71
CA GLU A 60 -7.77 -13.55 -11.78
C GLU A 60 -6.93 -13.18 -10.55
N ALA A 61 -7.06 -11.95 -10.04
CA ALA A 61 -6.40 -11.54 -8.80
C ALA A 61 -6.86 -12.38 -7.60
N VAL A 62 -8.17 -12.62 -7.47
CA VAL A 62 -8.74 -13.47 -6.41
C VAL A 62 -8.27 -14.92 -6.55
N LYS A 63 -8.25 -15.47 -7.77
CA LYS A 63 -7.72 -16.82 -8.04
C LYS A 63 -6.23 -16.92 -7.68
N ALA A 64 -5.43 -15.91 -8.02
CA ALA A 64 -4.02 -15.85 -7.67
C ALA A 64 -3.81 -15.82 -6.14
N ALA A 65 -4.53 -14.95 -5.44
CA ALA A 65 -4.51 -14.86 -3.99
C ALA A 65 -4.95 -16.19 -3.32
N ARG A 66 -5.98 -16.84 -3.85
CA ARG A 66 -6.45 -18.15 -3.37
C ARG A 66 -5.38 -19.23 -3.57
N ARG A 67 -4.71 -19.25 -4.71
CA ARG A 67 -3.59 -20.18 -4.96
C ARG A 67 -2.43 -19.94 -3.99
N ALA A 68 -2.05 -18.68 -3.77
CA ALA A 68 -1.00 -18.31 -2.82
C ALA A 68 -1.36 -18.73 -1.38
N TYR A 69 -2.58 -18.48 -0.96
CA TYR A 69 -3.10 -18.92 0.33
C TYR A 69 -2.98 -20.44 0.48
N THR A 70 -3.55 -21.21 -0.45
CA THR A 70 -3.63 -22.68 -0.35
C THR A 70 -2.26 -23.36 -0.42
N ARG A 71 -1.36 -22.84 -1.26
CA ARG A 71 -0.07 -23.48 -1.50
C ARG A 71 1.03 -23.07 -0.52
N VAL A 72 0.97 -21.83 -0.03
CA VAL A 72 2.07 -21.23 0.72
C VAL A 72 1.60 -20.67 2.06
N TRP A 73 0.77 -19.62 2.04
CA TRP A 73 0.49 -18.80 3.21
C TRP A 73 -0.17 -19.55 4.36
N SER A 74 -1.13 -20.42 4.07
CA SER A 74 -1.83 -21.22 5.08
C SER A 74 -0.93 -22.28 5.75
N ARG A 75 0.20 -22.61 5.12
CA ARG A 75 1.15 -23.62 5.62
C ARG A 75 2.32 -23.00 6.39
N MET A 76 2.48 -21.68 6.30
CA MET A 76 3.53 -20.96 7.01
C MET A 76 3.20 -20.89 8.51
N SER A 77 4.24 -21.02 9.34
CA SER A 77 4.11 -20.71 10.76
C SER A 77 3.86 -19.21 10.99
N GLY A 78 3.32 -18.86 12.16
CA GLY A 78 3.16 -17.46 12.55
C GLY A 78 4.47 -16.67 12.53
N ALA A 79 5.56 -17.30 12.98
CA ALA A 79 6.90 -16.70 12.96
C ALA A 79 7.42 -16.43 11.53
N GLU A 80 7.12 -17.30 10.57
CA GLU A 80 7.48 -17.07 9.16
C GLU A 80 6.66 -15.93 8.56
N ARG A 81 5.35 -15.89 8.80
CA ARG A 81 4.50 -14.76 8.37
C ARG A 81 4.96 -13.43 8.97
N ALA A 82 5.36 -13.43 10.25
CA ALA A 82 5.88 -12.25 10.93
C ALA A 82 7.07 -11.63 10.20
N LYS A 83 7.98 -12.44 9.65
CA LYS A 83 9.15 -11.94 8.90
C LYS A 83 8.76 -11.08 7.70
N TYR A 84 7.71 -11.46 6.98
CA TYR A 84 7.23 -10.68 5.83
C TYR A 84 6.60 -9.36 6.29
N LEU A 85 5.80 -9.38 7.36
CA LEU A 85 5.20 -8.17 7.90
C LEU A 85 6.27 -7.20 8.44
N TYR A 86 7.28 -7.69 9.15
CA TYR A 86 8.43 -6.88 9.58
C TYR A 86 9.18 -6.27 8.39
N ARG A 87 9.39 -7.04 7.32
CA ARG A 87 10.05 -6.54 6.12
C ARG A 87 9.25 -5.43 5.44
N ILE A 88 7.94 -5.59 5.34
CA ILE A 88 7.04 -4.55 4.81
C ILE A 88 7.16 -3.28 5.65
N ALA A 89 7.07 -3.39 6.98
CA ALA A 89 7.20 -2.26 7.88
C ALA A 89 8.52 -1.50 7.69
N ARG A 90 9.63 -2.23 7.56
CA ARG A 90 10.95 -1.62 7.33
C ARG A 90 11.06 -0.91 5.99
N ILE A 91 10.55 -1.51 4.92
CA ILE A 91 10.54 -0.89 3.59
C ILE A 91 9.72 0.39 3.61
N ILE A 92 8.56 0.39 4.30
CA ILE A 92 7.75 1.59 4.46
C ILE A 92 8.52 2.68 5.23
N GLN A 93 9.24 2.34 6.29
CA GLN A 93 10.09 3.31 7.00
C GLN A 93 11.22 3.86 6.13
N GLU A 94 11.91 3.00 5.40
CA GLU A 94 13.02 3.37 4.51
C GLU A 94 12.55 4.29 3.38
N ARG A 95 11.35 4.07 2.86
CA ARG A 95 10.74 4.88 1.80
C ARG A 95 9.73 5.91 2.30
N GLY A 96 9.71 6.18 3.60
CA GLY A 96 8.67 6.98 4.24
C GLY A 96 8.49 8.37 3.65
N ARG A 97 9.60 9.07 3.32
CA ARG A 97 9.53 10.40 2.70
C ARG A 97 8.95 10.35 1.28
N GLU A 98 9.36 9.38 0.48
CA GLU A 98 8.85 9.16 -0.88
C GLU A 98 7.34 8.88 -0.85
N LEU A 99 6.91 7.97 0.01
CA LEU A 99 5.50 7.62 0.16
C LEU A 99 4.66 8.80 0.64
N ALA A 100 5.17 9.58 1.59
CA ALA A 100 4.47 10.77 2.09
C ALA A 100 4.31 11.86 1.02
N VAL A 101 5.34 12.10 0.23
CA VAL A 101 5.29 13.08 -0.88
C VAL A 101 4.33 12.59 -1.96
N LEU A 102 4.37 11.30 -2.32
CA LEU A 102 3.45 10.71 -3.29
C LEU A 102 1.99 10.87 -2.82
N GLU A 103 1.69 10.52 -1.57
CA GLU A 103 0.35 10.66 -1.00
C GLU A 103 -0.12 12.12 -1.00
N SER A 104 0.77 13.07 -0.67
CA SER A 104 0.42 14.49 -0.70
C SER A 104 0.14 15.00 -2.10
N ILE A 105 0.89 14.57 -3.10
CA ILE A 105 0.71 15.00 -4.49
C ILE A 105 -0.59 14.43 -5.09
N ASP A 106 -0.85 13.14 -4.85
CA ASP A 106 -1.99 12.43 -5.42
C ASP A 106 -3.31 12.75 -4.71
N ASN A 107 -3.27 12.85 -3.38
CA ASN A 107 -4.46 13.05 -2.55
C ASN A 107 -4.77 14.53 -2.25
N GLY A 108 -3.78 15.41 -2.33
CA GLY A 108 -3.89 16.82 -1.92
C GLY A 108 -3.73 17.06 -0.42
N LYS A 109 -3.33 16.07 0.33
CA LYS A 109 -3.15 16.10 1.77
C LYS A 109 -1.95 16.95 2.18
N PRO A 110 -2.01 17.71 3.29
CA PRO A 110 -0.83 18.41 3.79
C PRO A 110 0.32 17.45 4.07
N ILE A 111 1.51 17.78 3.59
CA ILE A 111 2.70 16.93 3.75
C ILE A 111 3.01 16.59 5.21
N LYS A 112 2.67 17.46 6.15
CA LYS A 112 2.83 17.20 7.58
C LYS A 112 1.98 16.01 8.04
N GLU A 113 0.77 15.86 7.53
CA GLU A 113 -0.11 14.76 7.90
C GLU A 113 0.39 13.44 7.30
N SER A 114 0.70 13.42 6.01
CA SER A 114 1.21 12.22 5.35
C SER A 114 2.54 11.77 5.96
N ARG A 115 3.49 12.71 6.19
CA ARG A 115 4.84 12.42 6.66
C ARG A 115 4.91 12.10 8.16
N ASP A 116 4.22 12.87 9.00
CA ASP A 116 4.40 12.84 10.45
C ASP A 116 3.36 11.95 11.14
N VAL A 117 2.27 11.60 10.43
CA VAL A 117 1.15 10.81 10.97
C VAL A 117 0.91 9.54 10.16
N ASP A 118 0.48 9.65 8.90
CA ASP A 118 -0.07 8.52 8.16
C ASP A 118 0.98 7.44 7.87
N VAL A 119 2.05 7.79 7.19
CA VAL A 119 3.11 6.81 6.82
C VAL A 119 3.78 6.18 8.03
N PRO A 120 4.12 6.91 9.12
CA PRO A 120 4.58 6.30 10.36
C PRO A 120 3.60 5.32 10.99
N ILE A 121 2.31 5.64 10.99
CA ILE A 121 1.28 4.74 11.52
C ILE A 121 1.14 3.48 10.67
N VAL A 122 1.24 3.57 9.33
CA VAL A 122 1.27 2.39 8.45
C VAL A 122 2.37 1.42 8.87
N ALA A 123 3.59 1.91 9.02
CA ALA A 123 4.72 1.08 9.47
C ALA A 123 4.46 0.48 10.86
N ALA A 124 3.92 1.28 11.79
CA ALA A 124 3.60 0.82 13.15
C ALA A 124 2.56 -0.31 13.15
N HIS A 125 1.53 -0.27 12.30
CA HIS A 125 0.57 -1.35 12.14
C HIS A 125 1.24 -2.65 11.69
N PHE A 126 2.06 -2.61 10.65
CA PHE A 126 2.77 -3.80 10.21
C PHE A 126 3.71 -4.36 11.25
N PHE A 127 4.43 -3.52 12.02
CA PHE A 127 5.26 -3.97 13.15
C PHE A 127 4.42 -4.63 14.25
N TYR A 128 3.31 -4.00 14.62
CA TYR A 128 2.43 -4.50 15.66
C TYR A 128 1.86 -5.88 15.30
N TYR A 129 1.29 -6.02 14.12
CA TYR A 129 0.71 -7.28 13.68
C TYR A 129 1.75 -8.35 13.31
N ALA A 130 2.97 -7.96 12.96
CA ALA A 130 4.08 -8.91 12.86
C ALA A 130 4.36 -9.57 14.21
N GLY A 131 4.38 -8.78 15.29
CA GLY A 131 4.52 -9.31 16.65
C GLY A 131 3.37 -10.23 17.08
N TRP A 132 2.14 -9.92 16.65
CA TRP A 132 0.98 -10.77 16.91
C TRP A 132 0.97 -12.05 16.07
N ALA A 133 1.41 -12.00 14.81
CA ALA A 133 1.46 -13.18 13.95
C ALA A 133 2.24 -14.35 14.58
N ASP A 134 3.35 -14.06 15.25
CA ASP A 134 4.14 -15.06 15.99
C ASP A 134 3.45 -15.55 17.26
N LYS A 135 2.55 -14.77 17.82
CA LYS A 135 1.91 -15.04 19.13
C LYS A 135 0.46 -15.53 19.03
N LEU A 136 -0.10 -15.64 17.83
CA LEU A 136 -1.50 -16.04 17.64
C LEU A 136 -1.86 -17.33 18.35
N LYS A 137 -0.94 -18.29 18.44
CA LYS A 137 -1.12 -19.55 19.16
C LYS A 137 -1.46 -19.38 20.65
N TYR A 138 -1.08 -18.25 21.25
CA TYR A 138 -1.37 -17.95 22.65
C TYR A 138 -2.65 -17.15 22.85
N SER A 139 -3.25 -16.62 21.77
CA SER A 139 -4.45 -15.79 21.84
C SER A 139 -5.76 -16.57 21.99
N GLY A 140 -5.75 -17.87 21.73
CA GLY A 140 -6.94 -18.70 21.65
C GLY A 140 -7.71 -18.62 20.33
N TYR A 141 -7.34 -17.74 19.40
CA TYR A 141 -8.00 -17.60 18.09
C TYR A 141 -7.47 -18.57 17.01
N GLY A 142 -6.44 -19.36 17.32
CA GLY A 142 -5.78 -20.23 16.35
C GLY A 142 -4.76 -19.51 15.48
N GLU A 143 -4.03 -20.28 14.68
CA GLU A 143 -2.93 -19.77 13.85
C GLU A 143 -3.25 -19.74 12.36
N THR A 144 -4.43 -20.21 11.94
CA THR A 144 -4.78 -20.35 10.54
C THR A 144 -5.24 -18.99 9.98
N PRO A 145 -4.62 -18.49 8.90
CA PRO A 145 -5.08 -17.30 8.22
C PRO A 145 -6.49 -17.47 7.64
N LEU A 146 -7.28 -16.40 7.61
CA LEU A 146 -8.68 -16.44 7.16
C LEU A 146 -8.85 -16.77 5.67
N GLY A 147 -7.87 -16.42 4.84
CA GLY A 147 -7.91 -16.63 3.41
C GLY A 147 -7.72 -15.34 2.61
N VAL A 148 -8.46 -15.19 1.54
CA VAL A 148 -8.43 -13.98 0.72
C VAL A 148 -9.29 -12.90 1.36
N ALA A 149 -8.72 -11.72 1.57
CA ALA A 149 -9.42 -10.54 2.04
C ALA A 149 -9.61 -9.54 0.88
N GLY A 150 -10.81 -8.99 0.77
CA GLY A 150 -11.09 -7.87 -0.11
C GLY A 150 -11.12 -6.57 0.69
N GLN A 151 -10.53 -5.51 0.14
CA GLN A 151 -10.54 -4.18 0.76
C GLN A 151 -11.18 -3.17 -0.19
N VAL A 152 -12.16 -2.41 0.32
CA VAL A 152 -12.72 -1.23 -0.36
C VAL A 152 -12.26 -0.02 0.44
N ILE A 153 -11.28 0.69 -0.09
CA ILE A 153 -10.53 1.72 0.63
C ILE A 153 -11.11 3.11 0.34
N PRO A 154 -11.43 3.92 1.37
CA PRO A 154 -11.76 5.33 1.16
C PRO A 154 -10.51 6.13 0.76
N LEU A 155 -10.72 7.21 0.02
CA LEU A 155 -9.61 7.95 -0.62
C LEU A 155 -8.83 8.87 0.33
N ASN A 156 -9.36 9.19 1.51
CA ASN A 156 -8.76 10.16 2.44
C ASN A 156 -7.51 9.65 3.19
N PHE A 157 -7.31 8.33 3.28
CA PHE A 157 -6.15 7.69 3.92
C PHE A 157 -5.69 6.46 3.12
N PRO A 158 -5.23 6.61 1.87
CA PRO A 158 -5.07 5.47 0.97
C PRO A 158 -4.10 4.41 1.51
N LEU A 159 -2.88 4.80 1.87
CA LEU A 159 -1.88 3.85 2.36
C LEU A 159 -2.21 3.35 3.78
N LEU A 160 -2.76 4.20 4.64
CA LEU A 160 -3.11 3.83 6.00
C LEU A 160 -4.27 2.82 6.03
N MET A 161 -5.28 3.00 5.19
CA MET A 161 -6.40 2.07 5.09
C MET A 161 -5.98 0.72 4.48
N LEU A 162 -4.98 0.71 3.59
CA LEU A 162 -4.38 -0.54 3.11
C LEU A 162 -3.76 -1.35 4.26
N ALA A 163 -3.19 -0.67 5.25
CA ALA A 163 -2.55 -1.32 6.40
C ALA A 163 -3.56 -1.82 7.44
N TRP A 164 -4.71 -1.18 7.55
CA TRP A 164 -5.78 -1.53 8.49
C TRP A 164 -6.59 -2.70 7.97
#